data_f1c9a3b151f7bf58cd7fcc0250c7f44f
#
_entry.id   f1c9a3b151f7bf58cd7fcc0250c7f44f
#
_cell.length_a   1.000
_cell.length_b   1.000
_cell.length_c   1.000
_cell.angle_alpha   90.00
_cell.angle_beta   90.00
_cell.angle_gamma   90.00
#
_symmetry.space_group_name_H-M   'P 1'
#
loop_
_entity.id
_entity.type
_entity.pdbx_description
1 polymer ?
#
loop_
_entity_poly.entity_id
_entity_poly.type
_entity_poly.pdbx_seq_one_letter_code
_entity_poly.pdbx_strand_id
1 'polypeptide(L)'
;TPDRTNIMIRCSEAVLSGHPDKFCDRIADAIVAAAYAIDPEAYAQVEVATWSDFIWLNGGIVTRDPFDVDLEKLIVDVGIDTGYCRDALRYDPGDEGCNSIDVENYKISDAICRIPGDPTEWTNYVNDQCIVIGWAGYDERVRFLPPEHFLAHSLREALDASFRMGGRLEKQGPDGKLLVRLRENVNPVGCRRNTWEIEQVLVTVQQRPDVEFGAVCEGVAEVVEEAYEAIAADDPRWRMEWRDIELLVNPNGPLLNGGSDGDNGQTGRKLAVDYYGPRVPIGGGALSGKDLTHIDRAGAYAARKACVEAVAAGEDSCEVLVAYAPGRSAPLEVRWSWEGRRNGGIDHNADRFTHEAARELACTMKPVALGDLARGTHFFDVTAPWNQTDGMTNRA
;
A
#
# COMPACT_ATOMS: atom_id res chain seq x y z
N THR A 1 24.15 -28.87 -24.19
CA THR A 1 23.85 -27.43 -24.29
C THR A 1 23.63 -26.95 -22.89
N PRO A 2 24.36 -25.93 -22.39
CA PRO A 2 24.09 -25.38 -21.10
C PRO A 2 22.65 -24.86 -21.10
N ASP A 3 21.90 -25.19 -20.04
CA ASP A 3 20.57 -24.66 -19.74
C ASP A 3 20.63 -23.14 -19.90
N ARG A 4 19.90 -22.59 -20.87
CA ARG A 4 19.64 -21.17 -20.93
C ARG A 4 18.71 -20.88 -19.74
N THR A 5 19.28 -20.47 -18.62
CA THR A 5 18.51 -19.86 -17.55
C THR A 5 17.71 -18.72 -18.18
N ASN A 6 16.39 -18.82 -18.13
CA ASN A 6 15.53 -17.77 -18.65
C ASN A 6 15.61 -16.61 -17.65
N ILE A 7 16.33 -15.56 -18.01
CA ILE A 7 16.53 -14.38 -17.19
C ILE A 7 15.44 -13.37 -17.54
N MET A 8 14.75 -12.86 -16.55
CA MET A 8 13.76 -11.79 -16.69
C MET A 8 14.15 -10.58 -15.85
N ILE A 9 14.14 -9.42 -16.48
CA ILE A 9 14.31 -8.15 -15.72
C ILE A 9 12.97 -7.76 -15.14
N ARG A 10 12.98 -7.40 -13.85
CA ARG A 10 11.83 -6.99 -13.08
C ARG A 10 12.09 -5.64 -12.44
N CYS A 11 11.08 -4.80 -12.43
CA CYS A 11 11.13 -3.52 -11.72
C CYS A 11 9.86 -3.35 -10.88
N SER A 12 9.99 -2.69 -9.75
CA SER A 12 8.84 -2.21 -8.98
C SER A 12 9.22 -0.94 -8.23
N GLU A 13 8.22 -0.16 -7.92
CA GLU A 13 8.36 1.05 -7.10
C GLU A 13 7.50 0.96 -5.83
N ALA A 14 7.90 1.72 -4.84
CA ALA A 14 7.09 2.03 -3.66
C ALA A 14 7.29 3.50 -3.28
N VAL A 15 6.32 4.06 -2.59
CA VAL A 15 6.37 5.44 -2.10
C VAL A 15 6.31 5.46 -0.58
N LEU A 16 6.99 6.43 0.04
CA LEU A 16 6.97 6.62 1.49
C LEU A 16 5.57 7.06 1.95
N SER A 17 5.31 6.88 3.24
CA SER A 17 4.03 7.24 3.87
C SER A 17 3.68 8.72 3.74
N GLY A 18 4.69 9.58 3.59
CA GLY A 18 4.54 11.02 3.40
C GLY A 18 4.46 11.48 1.95
N HIS A 19 4.47 10.57 0.97
CA HIS A 19 4.17 10.96 -0.41
C HIS A 19 2.74 11.54 -0.50
N PRO A 20 2.50 12.65 -1.23
CA PRO A 20 1.21 13.35 -1.23
C PRO A 20 0.00 12.48 -1.52
N ASP A 21 0.11 11.52 -2.45
CA ASP A 21 -0.99 10.59 -2.73
C ASP A 21 -1.27 9.68 -1.53
N LYS A 22 -0.22 9.21 -0.81
CA LYS A 22 -0.40 8.38 0.38
C LYS A 22 -0.88 9.17 1.59
N PHE A 23 -0.50 10.42 1.69
CA PHE A 23 -1.07 11.33 2.67
C PHE A 23 -2.60 11.49 2.48
N CYS A 24 -3.05 11.65 1.22
CA CYS A 24 -4.48 11.68 0.89
C CYS A 24 -5.17 10.35 1.22
N ASP A 25 -4.57 9.20 0.89
CA ASP A 25 -5.10 7.88 1.22
C ASP A 25 -5.28 7.71 2.74
N ARG A 26 -4.30 8.16 3.53
CA ARG A 26 -4.32 8.08 5.00
C ARG A 26 -5.41 8.96 5.61
N ILE A 27 -5.58 10.18 5.11
CA ILE A 27 -6.68 11.06 5.54
C ILE A 27 -8.03 10.42 5.22
N ALA A 28 -8.19 9.91 3.99
CA ALA A 28 -9.43 9.29 3.57
C ALA A 28 -9.80 8.08 4.45
N ASP A 29 -8.84 7.19 4.72
CA ASP A 29 -9.07 6.03 5.59
C ASP A 29 -9.26 6.41 7.08
N ALA A 30 -8.64 7.49 7.54
CA ALA A 30 -8.91 8.01 8.90
C ALA A 30 -10.35 8.53 9.02
N ILE A 31 -10.89 9.19 7.99
CA ILE A 31 -12.30 9.63 7.96
C ILE A 31 -13.23 8.40 7.92
N VAL A 32 -12.92 7.37 7.15
CA VAL A 32 -13.68 6.11 7.14
C VAL A 32 -13.66 5.45 8.53
N ALA A 33 -12.50 5.40 9.17
CA ALA A 33 -12.37 4.85 10.53
C ALA A 33 -13.20 5.66 11.56
N ALA A 34 -13.24 6.99 11.42
CA ALA A 34 -14.07 7.85 12.25
C ALA A 34 -15.58 7.60 12.03
N ALA A 35 -16.00 7.32 10.79
CA ALA A 35 -17.38 6.93 10.52
C ALA A 35 -17.74 5.62 11.21
N TYR A 36 -16.87 4.61 11.19
CA TYR A 36 -17.06 3.35 11.90
C TYR A 36 -17.06 3.51 13.42
N ALA A 37 -16.37 4.51 13.96
CA ALA A 37 -16.42 4.79 15.41
C ALA A 37 -17.79 5.32 15.86
N ILE A 38 -18.55 5.94 14.94
CA ILE A 38 -19.90 6.42 15.17
C ILE A 38 -20.93 5.32 14.90
N ASP A 39 -20.82 4.65 13.77
CA ASP A 39 -21.73 3.59 13.36
C ASP A 39 -20.93 2.40 12.80
N PRO A 40 -20.96 1.22 13.46
CA PRO A 40 -20.24 0.03 12.98
C PRO A 40 -20.67 -0.48 11.59
N GLU A 41 -21.81 -0.01 11.08
CA GLU A 41 -22.31 -0.33 9.74
C GLU A 41 -22.21 0.84 8.76
N ALA A 42 -21.47 1.92 9.13
CA ALA A 42 -21.33 3.12 8.33
C ALA A 42 -21.01 2.83 6.86
N TYR A 43 -21.73 3.54 5.97
CA TYR A 43 -21.30 3.70 4.59
C TYR A 43 -20.35 4.89 4.51
N ALA A 44 -19.24 4.72 3.83
CA ALA A 44 -18.31 5.81 3.58
C ALA A 44 -17.58 5.61 2.25
N GLN A 45 -17.63 6.63 1.41
CA GLN A 45 -16.80 6.76 0.23
C GLN A 45 -16.27 8.19 0.20
N VAL A 46 -14.99 8.36 0.49
CA VAL A 46 -14.33 9.65 0.67
C VAL A 46 -13.12 9.74 -0.25
N GLU A 47 -13.00 10.85 -0.94
CA GLU A 47 -11.81 11.18 -1.71
C GLU A 47 -11.20 12.48 -1.19
N VAL A 48 -9.87 12.50 -1.17
CA VAL A 48 -9.06 13.61 -0.70
C VAL A 48 -8.10 14.02 -1.79
N ALA A 49 -7.95 15.31 -2.00
CA ALA A 49 -6.91 15.86 -2.85
C ALA A 49 -6.13 16.92 -2.07
N THR A 50 -4.84 17.09 -2.39
CA THR A 50 -3.98 18.11 -1.79
C THR A 50 -3.08 18.76 -2.83
N TRP A 51 -2.81 20.05 -2.64
CA TRP A 51 -1.80 20.82 -3.35
C TRP A 51 -1.39 22.01 -2.49
N SER A 52 -0.08 22.17 -2.31
CA SER A 52 0.47 23.19 -1.43
C SER A 52 -0.17 23.10 -0.03
N ASP A 53 -0.73 24.18 0.49
CA ASP A 53 -1.38 24.29 1.79
C ASP A 53 -2.92 24.04 1.74
N PHE A 54 -3.42 23.40 0.67
CA PHE A 54 -4.85 23.11 0.49
C PHE A 54 -5.16 21.62 0.54
N ILE A 55 -6.27 21.31 1.22
CA ILE A 55 -6.89 19.98 1.21
C ILE A 55 -8.35 20.12 0.79
N TRP A 56 -8.76 19.31 -0.17
CA TRP A 56 -10.14 19.18 -0.63
C TRP A 56 -10.68 17.82 -0.24
N LEU A 57 -11.80 17.81 0.46
CA LEU A 57 -12.52 16.63 0.89
C LEU A 57 -13.82 16.54 0.11
N ASN A 58 -14.15 15.37 -0.44
CA ASN A 58 -15.43 15.11 -1.08
C ASN A 58 -15.85 13.66 -0.87
N GLY A 59 -17.10 13.35 -1.28
CA GLY A 59 -17.66 12.01 -1.12
C GLY A 59 -18.93 11.99 -0.30
N GLY A 60 -19.26 10.83 0.29
CA GLY A 60 -20.48 10.64 1.05
C GLY A 60 -20.26 9.73 2.27
N ILE A 61 -20.95 10.08 3.35
CA ILE A 61 -20.99 9.29 4.60
C ILE A 61 -22.43 9.15 5.03
N VAL A 62 -22.85 7.92 5.34
CA VAL A 62 -24.16 7.61 5.92
C VAL A 62 -23.95 6.91 7.26
N THR A 63 -24.51 7.49 8.31
CA THR A 63 -24.48 6.95 9.68
C THR A 63 -25.83 7.20 10.34
N ARG A 64 -26.25 6.33 11.28
CA ARG A 64 -27.52 6.52 12.02
C ARG A 64 -27.48 7.75 12.90
N ASP A 65 -26.38 7.93 13.62
CA ASP A 65 -26.12 9.15 14.38
C ASP A 65 -25.40 10.19 13.50
N PRO A 66 -25.54 11.49 13.76
CA PRO A 66 -24.86 12.53 13.00
C PRO A 66 -23.34 12.35 12.98
N PHE A 67 -22.74 12.42 11.80
CA PHE A 67 -21.29 12.46 11.64
C PHE A 67 -20.76 13.87 11.95
N ASP A 68 -20.57 14.12 13.25
CA ASP A 68 -20.07 15.40 13.78
C ASP A 68 -18.61 15.21 14.26
N VAL A 69 -17.70 14.97 13.33
CA VAL A 69 -16.27 14.78 13.57
C VAL A 69 -15.51 16.05 13.22
N ASP A 70 -14.63 16.47 14.11
CA ASP A 70 -13.68 17.55 13.82
C ASP A 70 -12.63 17.08 12.81
N LEU A 71 -12.90 17.34 11.53
CA LEU A 71 -12.03 16.94 10.43
C LEU A 71 -10.73 17.73 10.40
N GLU A 72 -10.71 18.98 10.87
CA GLU A 72 -9.47 19.77 10.98
C GLU A 72 -8.51 19.07 11.94
N LYS A 73 -8.98 18.74 13.13
CA LYS A 73 -8.19 18.00 14.11
C LYS A 73 -7.74 16.63 13.59
N LEU A 74 -8.63 15.86 12.94
CA LEU A 74 -8.31 14.54 12.39
C LEU A 74 -7.19 14.65 11.36
N ILE A 75 -7.25 15.63 10.45
CA ILE A 75 -6.25 15.86 9.41
C ILE A 75 -4.91 16.27 10.04
N VAL A 76 -4.95 17.15 11.04
CA VAL A 76 -3.74 17.54 11.79
C VAL A 76 -3.09 16.32 12.46
N ASP A 77 -3.87 15.47 13.13
CA ASP A 77 -3.37 14.26 13.78
C ASP A 77 -2.70 13.31 12.75
N VAL A 78 -3.32 13.11 11.57
CA VAL A 78 -2.74 12.32 10.47
C VAL A 78 -1.48 12.96 9.90
N GLY A 79 -1.47 14.28 9.76
CA GLY A 79 -0.32 15.02 9.25
C GLY A 79 0.88 14.95 10.19
N ILE A 80 0.66 15.10 11.48
CA ILE A 80 1.72 14.97 12.50
C ILE A 80 2.32 13.56 12.48
N ASP A 81 1.47 12.51 12.45
CA ASP A 81 1.94 11.12 12.36
C ASP A 81 2.68 10.83 11.04
N THR A 82 2.37 11.55 9.98
CA THR A 82 3.04 11.44 8.69
C THR A 82 4.39 12.18 8.67
N GLY A 83 4.57 13.19 9.51
CA GLY A 83 5.71 14.11 9.50
C GLY A 83 5.45 15.43 8.79
N TYR A 84 4.20 15.74 8.47
CA TYR A 84 3.75 17.03 7.89
C TYR A 84 3.56 18.07 9.00
N CYS A 85 4.60 18.31 9.77
CA CYS A 85 4.57 19.31 10.83
C CYS A 85 5.92 20.02 10.95
N ARG A 86 5.87 21.28 11.37
CA ARG A 86 7.05 22.14 11.55
C ARG A 86 8.09 21.53 12.49
N ASP A 87 7.65 20.92 13.57
CA ASP A 87 8.55 20.33 14.56
C ASP A 87 9.33 19.14 14.02
N ALA A 88 8.74 18.33 13.13
CA ALA A 88 9.41 17.23 12.49
C ALA A 88 10.44 17.71 11.47
N LEU A 89 10.10 18.73 10.69
CA LEU A 89 10.96 19.28 9.64
C LEU A 89 11.97 20.31 10.15
N ARG A 90 11.66 21.00 11.22
CA ARG A 90 12.52 21.97 11.94
C ARG A 90 13.25 22.98 11.09
N TYR A 91 12.68 23.49 10.03
CA TYR A 91 13.28 24.61 9.32
C TYR A 91 12.36 25.84 9.29
N ASP A 92 13.00 27.00 9.22
CA ASP A 92 12.27 28.25 9.21
C ASP A 92 11.54 28.42 7.87
N PRO A 93 10.23 28.70 7.87
CA PRO A 93 9.48 29.00 6.65
C PRO A 93 10.02 30.19 5.84
N GLY A 94 10.93 30.98 6.40
CA GLY A 94 11.59 32.11 5.72
C GLY A 94 12.81 31.74 4.89
N ASP A 95 13.30 30.49 4.95
CA ASP A 95 14.47 30.08 4.19
C ASP A 95 14.13 29.91 2.70
N GLU A 96 14.80 30.64 1.83
CA GLU A 96 14.60 30.57 0.37
C GLU A 96 14.81 29.12 -0.15
N GLY A 97 13.83 28.61 -0.87
CA GLY A 97 13.91 27.32 -1.54
C GLY A 97 13.47 26.12 -0.70
N CYS A 98 12.96 26.35 0.50
CA CYS A 98 12.41 25.30 1.36
C CYS A 98 10.89 25.38 1.40
N ASN A 99 10.23 24.22 1.33
CA ASN A 99 8.82 24.19 1.64
C ASN A 99 8.60 24.03 3.14
N SER A 100 7.58 24.69 3.64
CA SER A 100 7.09 24.49 5.01
C SER A 100 5.82 23.65 4.98
N ILE A 101 5.96 22.34 4.97
CA ILE A 101 4.81 21.45 5.13
C ILE A 101 4.40 21.48 6.60
N ASP A 102 3.35 22.21 6.88
CA ASP A 102 2.80 22.35 8.23
C ASP A 102 1.29 22.18 8.15
N VAL A 103 0.82 20.99 8.48
CA VAL A 103 -0.60 20.63 8.38
C VAL A 103 -1.51 21.50 9.24
N GLU A 104 -1.00 22.08 10.32
CA GLU A 104 -1.77 23.00 11.18
C GLU A 104 -2.18 24.30 10.44
N ASN A 105 -1.50 24.62 9.35
CA ASN A 105 -1.79 25.80 8.53
C ASN A 105 -2.57 25.49 7.24
N TYR A 106 -2.95 24.23 7.02
CA TYR A 106 -3.66 23.84 5.80
C TYR A 106 -5.08 24.41 5.76
N LYS A 107 -5.48 24.84 4.57
CA LYS A 107 -6.83 25.29 4.28
C LYS A 107 -7.65 24.11 3.81
N ILE A 108 -8.67 23.76 4.57
CA ILE A 108 -9.52 22.62 4.31
C ILE A 108 -10.82 23.07 3.64
N SER A 109 -11.11 22.51 2.48
CA SER A 109 -12.40 22.66 1.79
C SER A 109 -13.18 21.36 1.91
N ASP A 110 -14.20 21.37 2.75
CA ASP A 110 -15.02 20.20 3.05
C ASP A 110 -16.32 20.23 2.23
N ALA A 111 -16.44 19.28 1.32
CA ALA A 111 -17.64 19.03 0.50
C ALA A 111 -18.20 17.61 0.70
N ILE A 112 -17.87 16.95 1.82
CA ILE A 112 -18.41 15.64 2.15
C ILE A 112 -19.92 15.76 2.42
N CYS A 113 -20.71 14.97 1.70
CA CYS A 113 -22.14 14.83 1.94
C CYS A 113 -22.36 13.92 3.16
N ARG A 114 -22.94 14.47 4.24
CA ARG A 114 -23.27 13.74 5.46
C ARG A 114 -24.76 13.49 5.52
N ILE A 115 -25.16 12.23 5.50
CA ILE A 115 -26.57 11.83 5.44
C ILE A 115 -26.89 11.02 6.69
N PRO A 116 -27.64 11.57 7.66
CA PRO A 116 -28.20 10.78 8.76
C PRO A 116 -29.23 9.79 8.20
N GLY A 117 -29.05 8.50 8.48
CA GLY A 117 -29.92 7.46 7.97
C GLY A 117 -29.43 6.05 8.25
N ASP A 118 -30.13 5.05 7.74
CA ASP A 118 -29.71 3.67 7.87
C ASP A 118 -28.65 3.32 6.81
N PRO A 119 -27.38 3.13 7.17
CA PRO A 119 -26.33 2.81 6.21
C PRO A 119 -26.53 1.45 5.53
N THR A 120 -27.33 0.56 6.09
CA THR A 120 -27.59 -0.77 5.51
C THR A 120 -28.31 -0.70 4.18
N GLU A 121 -28.98 0.42 3.88
CA GLU A 121 -29.52 0.70 2.55
C GLU A 121 -28.43 0.81 1.47
N TRP A 122 -27.18 1.01 1.86
CA TRP A 122 -26.01 1.19 0.98
C TRP A 122 -24.98 0.05 1.11
N THR A 123 -24.89 -0.58 2.29
CA THR A 123 -23.81 -1.53 2.62
C THR A 123 -24.19 -3.00 2.45
N ASN A 124 -25.47 -3.34 2.22
CA ASN A 124 -25.95 -4.71 2.15
C ASN A 124 -25.93 -5.34 0.75
N TYR A 125 -25.46 -4.63 -0.27
CA TYR A 125 -25.43 -5.13 -1.65
C TYR A 125 -24.32 -4.44 -2.46
N VAL A 126 -24.02 -5.00 -3.63
CA VAL A 126 -23.10 -4.36 -4.57
C VAL A 126 -23.76 -3.11 -5.15
N ASN A 127 -23.18 -1.95 -4.89
CA ASN A 127 -23.71 -0.66 -5.32
C ASN A 127 -23.26 -0.25 -6.72
N ASP A 128 -22.08 -0.69 -7.13
CA ASP A 128 -21.45 -0.30 -8.39
C ASP A 128 -20.90 -1.51 -9.14
N GLN A 129 -20.65 -1.36 -10.41
CA GLN A 129 -19.90 -2.33 -11.19
C GLN A 129 -18.44 -2.31 -10.76
N CYS A 130 -17.82 -3.49 -10.68
CA CYS A 130 -16.45 -3.59 -10.26
C CYS A 130 -15.75 -4.79 -10.92
N ILE A 131 -14.48 -4.63 -11.24
CA ILE A 131 -13.56 -5.73 -11.54
C ILE A 131 -12.44 -5.67 -10.51
N VAL A 132 -12.22 -6.78 -9.81
CA VAL A 132 -11.09 -6.95 -8.91
C VAL A 132 -10.19 -8.08 -9.39
N ILE A 133 -8.90 -7.96 -9.11
CA ILE A 133 -7.90 -8.98 -9.41
C ILE A 133 -7.19 -9.33 -8.10
N GLY A 134 -7.23 -10.61 -7.76
CA GLY A 134 -6.39 -11.20 -6.73
C GLY A 134 -5.19 -11.87 -7.36
N TRP A 135 -4.05 -11.81 -6.69
CA TRP A 135 -2.83 -12.49 -7.10
C TRP A 135 -2.04 -12.97 -5.89
N ALA A 136 -1.39 -14.13 -6.02
CA ALA A 136 -0.37 -14.62 -5.12
C ALA A 136 0.63 -15.49 -5.91
N GLY A 137 1.88 -15.58 -5.42
CA GLY A 137 2.88 -16.43 -6.01
C GLY A 137 4.06 -16.66 -5.08
N TYR A 138 4.98 -17.54 -5.51
CA TYR A 138 6.17 -17.93 -4.76
C TYR A 138 5.85 -18.58 -3.41
N ASP A 139 6.10 -17.92 -2.31
CA ASP A 139 5.85 -18.44 -0.96
C ASP A 139 5.75 -17.32 0.11
N GLU A 140 5.60 -17.73 1.36
CA GLU A 140 5.44 -16.85 2.52
C GLU A 140 6.66 -15.94 2.79
N ARG A 141 7.89 -16.33 2.39
CA ARG A 141 9.11 -15.54 2.59
C ARG A 141 9.11 -14.23 1.81
N VAL A 142 8.42 -14.22 0.68
CA VAL A 142 8.16 -12.99 -0.07
C VAL A 142 6.69 -12.53 0.09
N ARG A 143 6.04 -12.96 1.19
CA ARG A 143 4.64 -12.61 1.53
C ARG A 143 3.67 -12.90 0.38
N PHE A 144 3.93 -13.94 -0.42
CA PHE A 144 3.16 -14.30 -1.61
C PHE A 144 3.05 -13.16 -2.65
N LEU A 145 4.01 -12.24 -2.70
CA LEU A 145 4.07 -11.10 -3.62
C LEU A 145 5.11 -11.33 -4.73
N PRO A 146 5.05 -10.58 -5.83
CA PRO A 146 6.17 -10.48 -6.76
C PRO A 146 7.44 -10.04 -6.02
N PRO A 147 8.59 -10.71 -6.19
CA PRO A 147 9.78 -10.42 -5.39
C PRO A 147 10.28 -8.99 -5.50
N GLU A 148 10.19 -8.39 -6.69
CA GLU A 148 10.51 -6.98 -6.88
C GLU A 148 9.60 -6.04 -6.10
N HIS A 149 8.34 -6.41 -5.95
CA HIS A 149 7.37 -5.64 -5.19
C HIS A 149 7.56 -5.84 -3.68
N PHE A 150 7.77 -7.08 -3.25
CA PHE A 150 8.14 -7.39 -1.87
C PHE A 150 9.38 -6.60 -1.43
N LEU A 151 10.45 -6.61 -2.25
CA LEU A 151 11.68 -5.88 -1.94
C LEU A 151 11.43 -4.37 -1.84
N ALA A 152 10.72 -3.77 -2.83
CA ALA A 152 10.42 -2.36 -2.83
C ALA A 152 9.66 -1.95 -1.54
N HIS A 153 8.67 -2.73 -1.12
CA HIS A 153 7.94 -2.46 0.11
C HIS A 153 8.77 -2.68 1.38
N SER A 154 9.61 -3.70 1.41
CA SER A 154 10.50 -3.95 2.57
C SER A 154 11.49 -2.81 2.78
N LEU A 155 12.12 -2.34 1.70
CA LEU A 155 13.03 -1.18 1.76
C LEU A 155 12.27 0.11 2.12
N ARG A 156 11.05 0.30 1.60
CA ARG A 156 10.19 1.41 1.97
C ARG A 156 9.85 1.40 3.47
N GLU A 157 9.50 0.24 4.06
CA GLU A 157 9.22 0.15 5.50
C GLU A 157 10.45 0.53 6.34
N ALA A 158 11.63 0.09 5.94
CA ALA A 158 12.88 0.46 6.63
C ALA A 158 13.15 1.96 6.56
N LEU A 159 12.95 2.58 5.38
CA LEU A 159 13.05 4.02 5.21
C LEU A 159 12.01 4.76 6.05
N ASP A 160 10.73 4.41 5.98
CA ASP A 160 9.67 5.02 6.80
C ASP A 160 10.00 4.96 8.31
N ALA A 161 10.54 3.84 8.77
CA ALA A 161 10.96 3.68 10.16
C ALA A 161 12.15 4.59 10.52
N SER A 162 13.07 4.82 9.58
CA SER A 162 14.26 5.63 9.81
C SER A 162 14.01 7.13 9.94
N PHE A 163 12.86 7.62 9.46
CA PHE A 163 12.44 9.01 9.62
C PHE A 163 11.83 9.30 11.00
N ARG A 164 11.48 8.27 11.77
CA ARG A 164 10.90 8.41 13.11
C ARG A 164 11.97 8.78 14.13
N MET A 165 11.51 9.22 15.30
CA MET A 165 12.38 9.61 16.42
C MET A 165 13.39 8.51 16.75
N GLY A 166 14.67 8.87 16.78
CA GLY A 166 15.80 7.94 17.02
C GLY A 166 16.29 7.20 15.78
N GLY A 167 15.64 7.37 14.62
CA GLY A 167 16.11 6.79 13.36
C GLY A 167 17.20 7.62 12.69
N ARG A 168 17.92 7.02 11.75
CA ARG A 168 19.05 7.67 11.05
C ARG A 168 18.68 8.90 10.23
N LEU A 169 17.47 8.91 9.69
CA LEU A 169 16.91 10.00 8.90
C LEU A 169 15.90 10.83 9.70
N GLU A 170 15.99 10.79 11.03
CA GLU A 170 15.13 11.57 11.91
C GLU A 170 15.11 13.04 11.48
N LYS A 171 13.91 13.63 11.39
CA LYS A 171 13.69 15.04 11.03
C LYS A 171 13.95 15.41 9.56
N GLN A 172 14.25 14.46 8.70
CA GLN A 172 14.16 14.71 7.26
C GLN A 172 12.69 14.79 6.83
N GLY A 173 12.43 15.29 5.63
CA GLY A 173 11.05 15.37 5.13
C GLY A 173 10.45 13.99 4.83
N PRO A 174 9.13 13.83 5.02
CA PRO A 174 8.48 12.52 4.93
C PRO A 174 8.23 12.04 3.50
N ASP A 175 8.40 12.91 2.49
CA ASP A 175 8.14 12.54 1.10
C ASP A 175 9.32 11.78 0.51
N GLY A 176 8.97 10.81 -0.30
CA GLY A 176 9.96 10.05 -1.04
C GLY A 176 9.36 8.86 -1.77
N LYS A 177 10.20 8.27 -2.60
CA LYS A 177 9.87 7.07 -3.36
C LYS A 177 11.14 6.30 -3.69
N LEU A 178 10.96 5.02 -3.94
CA LEU A 178 12.06 4.17 -4.38
C LEU A 178 11.62 3.27 -5.54
N LEU A 179 12.60 2.88 -6.34
CA LEU A 179 12.45 1.92 -7.42
C LEU A 179 13.54 0.86 -7.29
N VAL A 180 13.16 -0.40 -7.44
CA VAL A 180 14.10 -1.51 -7.50
C VAL A 180 14.10 -2.12 -8.89
N ARG A 181 15.28 -2.52 -9.36
CA ARG A 181 15.48 -3.28 -10.58
C ARG A 181 16.26 -4.53 -10.25
N LEU A 182 15.70 -5.67 -10.57
CA LEU A 182 16.33 -6.97 -10.33
C LEU A 182 16.29 -7.88 -11.54
N ARG A 183 17.19 -8.84 -11.55
CA ARG A 183 17.24 -9.95 -12.45
C ARG A 183 16.66 -11.18 -11.77
N GLU A 184 15.58 -11.71 -12.32
CA GLU A 184 14.98 -12.97 -11.90
C GLU A 184 15.52 -14.11 -12.75
N ASN A 185 16.21 -15.06 -12.12
CA ASN A 185 16.64 -16.30 -12.75
C ASN A 185 15.52 -17.33 -12.65
N VAL A 186 14.78 -17.51 -13.73
CA VAL A 186 13.60 -18.37 -13.77
C VAL A 186 13.99 -19.84 -13.74
N ASN A 187 13.49 -20.58 -12.76
CA ASN A 187 13.71 -22.01 -12.64
C ASN A 187 12.60 -22.78 -13.39
N PRO A 188 12.96 -23.74 -14.27
CA PRO A 188 11.98 -24.49 -15.05
C PRO A 188 11.08 -25.41 -14.21
N VAL A 189 11.41 -25.64 -12.94
CA VAL A 189 10.62 -26.49 -12.04
C VAL A 189 9.48 -25.73 -11.38
N GLY A 190 9.62 -24.41 -11.26
CA GLY A 190 8.59 -23.54 -10.67
C GLY A 190 9.18 -22.31 -9.99
N CYS A 191 8.35 -21.28 -9.83
CA CYS A 191 8.80 -19.95 -9.40
C CYS A 191 9.31 -19.94 -7.95
N ARG A 192 8.92 -20.88 -7.10
CA ARG A 192 9.46 -21.02 -5.73
C ARG A 192 10.97 -21.27 -5.68
N ARG A 193 11.56 -21.71 -6.80
CA ARG A 193 12.99 -21.97 -6.95
C ARG A 193 13.71 -20.88 -7.72
N ASN A 194 13.02 -19.82 -8.13
CA ASN A 194 13.65 -18.67 -8.74
C ASN A 194 14.64 -18.04 -7.77
N THR A 195 15.64 -17.38 -8.33
CA THR A 195 16.60 -16.60 -7.53
C THR A 195 16.70 -15.21 -8.10
N TRP A 196 17.08 -14.26 -7.26
CA TRP A 196 17.05 -12.84 -7.60
C TRP A 196 18.40 -12.19 -7.36
N GLU A 197 18.80 -11.36 -8.30
CA GLU A 197 20.00 -10.54 -8.25
C GLU A 197 19.56 -9.08 -8.42
N ILE A 198 19.74 -8.27 -7.37
CA ILE A 198 19.40 -6.85 -7.45
C ILE A 198 20.49 -6.17 -8.27
N GLU A 199 20.09 -5.46 -9.33
CA GLU A 199 21.03 -4.68 -10.14
C GLU A 199 21.09 -3.23 -9.69
N GLN A 200 19.92 -2.66 -9.32
CA GLN A 200 19.84 -1.23 -9.00
C GLN A 200 18.74 -0.95 -7.97
N VAL A 201 19.04 -0.05 -7.08
CA VAL A 201 18.07 0.61 -6.17
C VAL A 201 18.18 2.12 -6.37
N LEU A 202 17.07 2.77 -6.72
CA LEU A 202 16.94 4.21 -6.79
C LEU A 202 16.08 4.68 -5.62
N VAL A 203 16.57 5.62 -4.84
CA VAL A 203 15.86 6.24 -3.71
C VAL A 203 15.82 7.74 -3.90
N THR A 204 14.63 8.33 -3.84
CA THR A 204 14.44 9.77 -3.77
C THR A 204 13.73 10.08 -2.48
N VAL A 205 14.34 10.89 -1.62
CA VAL A 205 13.80 11.28 -0.31
C VAL A 205 13.95 12.76 -0.08
N GLN A 206 12.97 13.36 0.54
CA GLN A 206 13.01 14.77 0.94
C GLN A 206 14.00 14.95 2.08
N GLN A 207 14.80 16.01 2.00
CA GLN A 207 15.76 16.38 3.05
C GLN A 207 15.58 17.80 3.52
N ARG A 208 16.10 18.08 4.69
CA ARG A 208 16.22 19.44 5.23
C ARG A 208 17.36 20.20 4.55
N PRO A 209 17.19 21.52 4.39
CA PRO A 209 18.22 22.38 3.75
C PRO A 209 19.47 22.53 4.61
N ASP A 210 19.37 22.42 5.93
CA ASP A 210 20.47 22.58 6.88
C ASP A 210 21.30 21.31 7.10
N VAL A 211 20.97 20.22 6.38
CA VAL A 211 21.70 18.95 6.46
C VAL A 211 22.55 18.76 5.20
N GLU A 212 23.78 18.37 5.40
CA GLU A 212 24.72 18.13 4.31
C GLU A 212 24.21 16.95 3.45
N PHE A 213 24.22 17.12 2.12
CA PHE A 213 23.64 16.17 1.18
C PHE A 213 24.30 14.78 1.25
N GLY A 214 25.64 14.73 1.39
CA GLY A 214 26.37 13.47 1.51
C GLY A 214 25.95 12.68 2.76
N ALA A 215 25.69 13.36 3.88
CA ALA A 215 25.24 12.71 5.09
C ALA A 215 23.85 12.06 4.95
N VAL A 216 22.95 12.71 4.19
CA VAL A 216 21.64 12.11 3.87
C VAL A 216 21.81 10.89 2.97
N CYS A 217 22.67 10.98 1.95
CA CYS A 217 22.97 9.84 1.06
C CYS A 217 23.57 8.65 1.82
N GLU A 218 24.51 8.89 2.73
CA GLU A 218 25.08 7.85 3.60
C GLU A 218 24.02 7.23 4.51
N GLY A 219 23.19 8.05 5.16
CA GLY A 219 22.11 7.55 6.02
C GLY A 219 21.10 6.70 5.26
N VAL A 220 20.72 7.09 4.04
CA VAL A 220 19.85 6.27 3.16
C VAL A 220 20.53 4.95 2.78
N ALA A 221 21.83 5.02 2.40
CA ALA A 221 22.59 3.83 2.02
C ALA A 221 22.65 2.80 3.15
N GLU A 222 22.97 3.23 4.38
CA GLU A 222 23.02 2.36 5.54
C GLU A 222 21.66 1.71 5.85
N VAL A 223 20.55 2.47 5.78
CA VAL A 223 19.21 1.93 6.02
C VAL A 223 18.83 0.88 4.99
N VAL A 224 19.10 1.15 3.71
CA VAL A 224 18.75 0.23 2.61
C VAL A 224 19.63 -1.02 2.65
N GLU A 225 20.95 -0.87 2.94
CA GLU A 225 21.89 -1.97 3.12
C GLU A 225 21.45 -2.91 4.25
N GLU A 226 21.23 -2.39 5.46
CA GLU A 226 20.79 -3.17 6.61
C GLU A 226 19.49 -3.93 6.33
N ALA A 227 18.53 -3.27 5.68
CA ALA A 227 17.25 -3.90 5.32
C ALA A 227 17.42 -5.02 4.29
N TYR A 228 18.25 -4.80 3.26
CA TYR A 228 18.52 -5.82 2.26
C TYR A 228 19.31 -7.01 2.84
N GLU A 229 20.34 -6.76 3.63
CA GLU A 229 21.12 -7.82 4.27
C GLU A 229 20.27 -8.71 5.18
N ALA A 230 19.31 -8.12 5.91
CA ALA A 230 18.35 -8.89 6.71
C ALA A 230 17.47 -9.80 5.84
N ILE A 231 16.99 -9.30 4.69
CA ILE A 231 16.20 -10.09 3.73
C ILE A 231 17.04 -11.23 3.14
N ALA A 232 18.28 -10.96 2.73
CA ALA A 232 19.16 -11.93 2.11
C ALA A 232 19.63 -13.02 3.12
N ALA A 233 19.76 -12.66 4.38
CA ALA A 233 20.09 -13.61 5.45
C ALA A 233 18.92 -14.59 5.74
N ASP A 234 17.68 -14.15 5.62
CA ASP A 234 16.48 -14.97 5.81
C ASP A 234 16.16 -15.85 4.60
N ASP A 235 16.42 -15.36 3.39
CA ASP A 235 16.09 -16.07 2.15
C ASP A 235 17.28 -16.12 1.17
N PRO A 236 17.96 -17.29 1.04
CA PRO A 236 19.14 -17.44 0.19
C PRO A 236 18.85 -17.37 -1.32
N ARG A 237 17.62 -17.12 -1.73
CA ARG A 237 17.27 -16.85 -3.15
C ARG A 237 17.72 -15.46 -3.58
N TRP A 238 17.91 -14.52 -2.63
CA TRP A 238 18.55 -13.23 -2.87
C TRP A 238 20.07 -13.43 -2.93
N ARG A 239 20.69 -13.26 -4.09
CA ARG A 239 22.08 -13.75 -4.36
C ARG A 239 23.11 -12.65 -4.53
N MET A 240 22.70 -11.38 -4.60
CA MET A 240 23.64 -10.29 -4.77
C MET A 240 24.20 -9.87 -3.40
N GLU A 241 25.50 -9.62 -3.33
CA GLU A 241 26.07 -8.93 -2.17
C GLU A 241 25.81 -7.42 -2.30
N TRP A 242 25.54 -6.73 -1.20
CA TRP A 242 25.19 -5.31 -1.21
C TRP A 242 26.19 -4.45 -2.00
N ARG A 243 27.49 -4.68 -1.82
CA ARG A 243 28.57 -3.94 -2.49
C ARG A 243 28.52 -3.99 -4.04
N ASP A 244 27.80 -4.96 -4.61
CA ASP A 244 27.67 -5.17 -6.04
C ASP A 244 26.38 -4.55 -6.59
N ILE A 245 25.55 -3.94 -5.72
CA ILE A 245 24.28 -3.29 -6.07
C ILE A 245 24.54 -1.81 -6.37
N GLU A 246 24.05 -1.32 -7.49
CA GLU A 246 24.08 0.10 -7.80
C GLU A 246 22.99 0.84 -6.99
N LEU A 247 23.41 1.65 -6.02
CA LEU A 247 22.49 2.52 -5.28
C LEU A 247 22.58 3.95 -5.79
N LEU A 248 21.45 4.52 -6.16
CA LEU A 248 21.30 5.93 -6.55
C LEU A 248 20.41 6.64 -5.52
N VAL A 249 20.95 7.62 -4.81
CA VAL A 249 20.19 8.42 -3.87
C VAL A 249 20.11 9.86 -4.40
N ASN A 250 18.88 10.36 -4.55
CA ASN A 250 18.61 11.71 -5.03
C ASN A 250 19.54 12.13 -6.21
N PRO A 251 19.53 11.41 -7.35
CA PRO A 251 20.52 11.60 -8.41
C PRO A 251 20.48 13.00 -9.06
N ASN A 252 19.40 13.74 -8.86
CA ASN A 252 19.28 15.14 -9.30
C ASN A 252 19.72 16.17 -8.23
N GLY A 253 20.31 15.70 -7.13
CA GLY A 253 20.68 16.55 -5.99
C GLY A 253 19.61 16.59 -4.89
N PRO A 254 19.76 17.42 -3.88
CA PRO A 254 18.88 17.51 -2.73
C PRO A 254 17.41 17.75 -3.11
N LEU A 255 16.49 16.94 -2.60
CA LEU A 255 15.06 17.21 -2.72
C LEU A 255 14.60 18.02 -1.50
N LEU A 256 14.62 19.35 -1.64
CA LEU A 256 14.24 20.27 -0.57
C LEU A 256 12.73 20.53 -0.58
N ASN A 257 12.15 20.70 -1.76
CA ASN A 257 10.73 20.95 -1.95
C ASN A 257 9.99 19.63 -2.25
N GLY A 258 9.43 19.04 -1.22
CA GLY A 258 8.67 17.77 -1.30
C GLY A 258 7.28 17.88 -0.68
N GLY A 259 6.59 16.74 -0.54
CA GLY A 259 5.24 16.71 -0.06
C GLY A 259 4.27 17.47 -0.97
N SER A 260 3.19 17.97 -0.40
CA SER A 260 2.15 18.69 -1.15
C SER A 260 2.58 20.00 -1.79
N ASP A 261 3.70 20.60 -1.37
CA ASP A 261 4.30 21.76 -2.04
C ASP A 261 5.09 21.36 -3.30
N GLY A 262 5.67 20.16 -3.30
CA GLY A 262 6.46 19.66 -4.43
C GLY A 262 5.62 18.95 -5.50
N ASP A 263 4.55 18.28 -5.09
CA ASP A 263 3.66 17.53 -5.97
C ASP A 263 2.23 17.50 -5.40
N ASN A 264 1.24 17.35 -6.28
CA ASN A 264 -0.13 17.18 -5.86
C ASN A 264 -0.40 15.74 -5.40
N GLY A 265 -1.33 15.57 -4.46
CA GLY A 265 -1.81 14.28 -4.03
C GLY A 265 -3.30 14.08 -4.28
N GLN A 266 -3.69 12.81 -4.43
CA GLN A 266 -5.08 12.40 -4.48
C GLN A 266 -5.24 10.94 -4.08
N THR A 267 -6.35 10.65 -3.38
CA THR A 267 -6.74 9.26 -3.03
C THR A 267 -6.80 8.37 -4.27
N GLY A 268 -6.24 7.17 -4.17
CA GLY A 268 -6.33 6.16 -5.22
C GLY A 268 -5.40 6.36 -6.42
N ARG A 269 -4.37 7.20 -6.33
CA ARG A 269 -3.39 7.41 -7.42
C ARG A 269 -2.16 6.49 -7.37
N LYS A 270 -2.05 5.63 -6.37
CA LYS A 270 -0.92 4.70 -6.21
C LYS A 270 -1.35 3.23 -6.23
N LEU A 271 -2.33 2.90 -7.07
CA LEU A 271 -2.92 1.55 -7.11
C LEU A 271 -1.90 0.45 -7.42
N ALA A 272 -0.94 0.68 -8.33
CA ALA A 272 0.10 -0.30 -8.60
C ALA A 272 0.98 -0.58 -7.37
N VAL A 273 1.19 0.44 -6.52
CA VAL A 273 1.90 0.28 -5.23
C VAL A 273 1.02 -0.43 -4.21
N ASP A 274 -0.28 -0.11 -4.16
CA ASP A 274 -1.22 -0.71 -3.22
C ASP A 274 -1.50 -2.19 -3.48
N TYR A 275 -1.44 -2.62 -4.76
CA TYR A 275 -1.75 -3.98 -5.17
C TYR A 275 -0.50 -4.87 -5.25
N TYR A 276 -0.04 -5.19 -6.43
CA TYR A 276 1.01 -6.22 -6.63
C TYR A 276 2.18 -5.73 -7.48
N GLY A 277 2.31 -4.41 -7.66
CA GLY A 277 3.30 -3.81 -8.56
C GLY A 277 2.92 -3.93 -10.04
N PRO A 278 3.82 -3.54 -10.95
CA PRO A 278 3.52 -3.40 -12.38
C PRO A 278 3.38 -4.72 -13.12
N ARG A 279 3.73 -5.85 -12.51
CA ARG A 279 3.66 -7.17 -13.15
C ARG A 279 2.23 -7.69 -13.28
N VAL A 280 1.38 -7.37 -12.33
CA VAL A 280 0.03 -7.91 -12.22
C VAL A 280 -0.97 -6.84 -12.62
N PRO A 281 -1.96 -7.15 -13.46
CA PRO A 281 -3.03 -6.22 -13.76
C PRO A 281 -3.80 -5.81 -12.51
N ILE A 282 -4.45 -4.65 -12.56
CA ILE A 282 -5.37 -4.18 -11.52
C ILE A 282 -6.75 -3.95 -12.13
N GLY A 283 -7.81 -4.09 -11.34
CA GLY A 283 -9.18 -3.84 -11.78
C GLY A 283 -9.53 -2.35 -11.90
N GLY A 284 -8.75 -1.47 -11.23
CA GLY A 284 -8.90 -0.02 -11.28
C GLY A 284 -9.59 0.60 -10.06
N GLY A 285 -10.18 -0.19 -9.17
CA GLY A 285 -10.81 0.30 -7.94
C GLY A 285 -9.80 0.70 -6.86
N ALA A 286 -9.93 1.93 -6.34
CA ALA A 286 -9.17 2.37 -5.18
C ALA A 286 -9.64 1.64 -3.91
N LEU A 287 -8.71 1.37 -2.99
CA LEU A 287 -8.97 0.69 -1.72
C LEU A 287 -9.25 1.70 -0.62
N SER A 288 -8.31 2.63 -0.40
CA SER A 288 -8.44 3.68 0.62
C SER A 288 -9.60 4.63 0.34
N GLY A 289 -10.20 5.16 1.40
CA GLY A 289 -11.33 6.06 1.33
C GLY A 289 -12.70 5.37 1.21
N LYS A 290 -12.76 4.05 1.15
CA LYS A 290 -13.97 3.25 1.04
C LYS A 290 -14.21 2.43 2.29
N ASP A 291 -15.47 2.26 2.70
CA ASP A 291 -15.81 1.38 3.81
C ASP A 291 -15.50 -0.10 3.50
N LEU A 292 -15.49 -0.95 4.52
CA LEU A 292 -15.12 -2.36 4.41
C LEU A 292 -16.18 -3.23 3.71
N THR A 293 -17.33 -2.66 3.35
CA THR A 293 -18.39 -3.35 2.61
C THR A 293 -18.35 -3.01 1.12
N HIS A 294 -17.65 -1.93 0.75
CA HIS A 294 -17.54 -1.50 -0.63
C HIS A 294 -16.83 -2.57 -1.47
N ILE A 295 -17.45 -2.95 -2.59
CA ILE A 295 -17.00 -4.12 -3.35
C ILE A 295 -15.60 -3.97 -3.96
N ASP A 296 -15.17 -2.75 -4.31
CA ASP A 296 -13.80 -2.49 -4.78
C ASP A 296 -12.77 -2.91 -3.73
N ARG A 297 -13.07 -2.69 -2.44
CA ARG A 297 -12.21 -3.01 -1.32
C ARG A 297 -12.41 -4.45 -0.85
N ALA A 298 -13.62 -4.81 -0.46
CA ALA A 298 -13.95 -6.14 0.05
C ALA A 298 -13.68 -7.24 -0.98
N GLY A 299 -14.08 -7.04 -2.22
CA GLY A 299 -13.85 -7.97 -3.32
C GLY A 299 -12.36 -8.17 -3.62
N ALA A 300 -11.54 -7.11 -3.57
CA ALA A 300 -10.10 -7.21 -3.76
C ALA A 300 -9.44 -8.03 -2.64
N TYR A 301 -9.88 -7.87 -1.39
CA TYR A 301 -9.40 -8.65 -0.26
C TYR A 301 -9.80 -10.13 -0.37
N ALA A 302 -11.04 -10.42 -0.75
CA ALA A 302 -11.50 -11.79 -0.99
C ALA A 302 -10.73 -12.47 -2.14
N ALA A 303 -10.48 -11.74 -3.23
CA ALA A 303 -9.68 -12.21 -4.34
C ALA A 303 -8.23 -12.52 -3.93
N ARG A 304 -7.61 -11.63 -3.13
CA ARG A 304 -6.27 -11.86 -2.55
C ARG A 304 -6.24 -13.10 -1.68
N LYS A 305 -7.15 -13.24 -0.72
CA LYS A 305 -7.24 -14.39 0.20
C LYS A 305 -7.30 -15.70 -0.57
N ALA A 306 -8.14 -15.75 -1.60
CA ALA A 306 -8.30 -16.94 -2.43
C ALA A 306 -7.01 -17.37 -3.13
N CYS A 307 -6.24 -16.40 -3.66
CA CYS A 307 -4.95 -16.69 -4.30
C CYS A 307 -3.87 -17.08 -3.28
N VAL A 308 -3.82 -16.45 -2.11
CA VAL A 308 -2.88 -16.81 -1.03
C VAL A 308 -3.10 -18.25 -0.59
N GLU A 309 -4.35 -18.66 -0.39
CA GLU A 309 -4.70 -20.04 -0.04
C GLU A 309 -4.30 -21.03 -1.13
N ALA A 310 -4.55 -20.72 -2.40
CA ALA A 310 -4.18 -21.58 -3.52
C ALA A 310 -2.65 -21.80 -3.58
N VAL A 311 -1.86 -20.73 -3.42
CA VAL A 311 -0.39 -20.85 -3.41
C VAL A 311 0.10 -21.57 -2.17
N ALA A 312 -0.48 -21.31 -1.00
CA ALA A 312 -0.16 -22.07 0.22
C ALA A 312 -0.47 -23.56 0.10
N ALA A 313 -1.53 -23.91 -0.64
CA ALA A 313 -1.90 -25.30 -0.93
C ALA A 313 -1.04 -25.99 -1.99
N GLY A 314 -0.13 -25.26 -2.66
CA GLY A 314 0.90 -25.85 -3.52
C GLY A 314 1.00 -25.32 -4.94
N GLU A 315 0.16 -24.37 -5.36
CA GLU A 315 0.34 -23.70 -6.64
C GLU A 315 1.57 -22.79 -6.62
N ASP A 316 2.26 -22.62 -7.75
CA ASP A 316 3.42 -21.74 -7.87
C ASP A 316 3.01 -20.27 -7.95
N SER A 317 1.95 -19.99 -8.70
CA SER A 317 1.26 -18.69 -8.74
C SER A 317 -0.22 -18.88 -9.04
N CYS A 318 -1.02 -17.92 -8.63
CA CYS A 318 -2.46 -17.91 -8.85
C CYS A 318 -2.95 -16.48 -9.03
N GLU A 319 -3.82 -16.30 -10.02
CA GLU A 319 -4.56 -15.06 -10.27
C GLU A 319 -6.04 -15.37 -10.37
N VAL A 320 -6.86 -14.52 -9.79
CA VAL A 320 -8.31 -14.57 -9.97
C VAL A 320 -8.84 -13.20 -10.38
N LEU A 321 -9.62 -13.17 -11.45
CA LEU A 321 -10.42 -12.00 -11.84
C LEU A 321 -11.86 -12.26 -11.40
N VAL A 322 -12.43 -11.30 -10.67
CA VAL A 322 -13.83 -11.33 -10.26
C VAL A 322 -14.52 -10.07 -10.75
N ALA A 323 -15.64 -10.23 -11.47
CA ALA A 323 -16.45 -9.12 -11.97
C ALA A 323 -17.78 -9.07 -11.23
N TYR A 324 -18.18 -7.89 -10.82
CA TYR A 324 -19.42 -7.62 -10.08
C TYR A 324 -20.36 -6.67 -10.83
N ALA A 325 -21.64 -6.77 -10.52
CA ALA A 325 -22.66 -5.84 -11.02
C ALA A 325 -23.60 -5.41 -9.91
N PRO A 326 -24.12 -4.17 -9.98
CA PRO A 326 -25.07 -3.64 -9.02
C PRO A 326 -26.30 -4.55 -8.86
N GLY A 327 -26.79 -4.64 -7.62
CA GLY A 327 -27.99 -5.37 -7.26
C GLY A 327 -27.86 -6.90 -7.35
N ARG A 328 -26.64 -7.43 -7.50
CA ARG A 328 -26.36 -8.87 -7.45
C ARG A 328 -25.48 -9.20 -6.26
N SER A 329 -25.86 -10.26 -5.52
CA SER A 329 -25.05 -10.78 -4.42
C SER A 329 -23.86 -11.63 -4.89
N ALA A 330 -24.05 -12.37 -5.98
CA ALA A 330 -23.03 -13.21 -6.60
C ALA A 330 -22.28 -12.47 -7.71
N PRO A 331 -20.99 -12.78 -7.94
CA PRO A 331 -20.25 -12.20 -9.06
C PRO A 331 -20.84 -12.61 -10.41
N LEU A 332 -20.64 -11.76 -11.43
CA LEU A 332 -20.99 -12.05 -12.82
C LEU A 332 -20.04 -13.09 -13.42
N GLU A 333 -18.76 -12.99 -13.07
CA GLU A 333 -17.70 -13.83 -13.63
C GLU A 333 -16.63 -14.05 -12.56
N VAL A 334 -16.10 -15.26 -12.50
CA VAL A 334 -14.90 -15.65 -11.72
C VAL A 334 -13.98 -16.41 -12.66
N ARG A 335 -12.85 -15.80 -12.98
CA ARG A 335 -11.88 -16.42 -13.90
C ARG A 335 -10.53 -16.62 -13.21
N TRP A 336 -10.07 -17.87 -13.20
CA TRP A 336 -8.79 -18.26 -12.61
C TRP A 336 -7.71 -18.45 -13.66
N SER A 337 -6.49 -18.06 -13.31
CA SER A 337 -5.25 -18.36 -14.01
C SER A 337 -4.19 -18.78 -13.00
N TRP A 338 -3.42 -19.82 -13.27
CA TRP A 338 -2.41 -20.32 -12.33
C TRP A 338 -1.26 -21.02 -13.04
N GLU A 339 -0.12 -21.07 -12.34
CA GLU A 339 1.04 -21.89 -12.69
C GLU A 339 1.27 -22.88 -11.55
N GLY A 340 1.68 -24.13 -11.88
CA GLY A 340 1.94 -25.16 -10.88
C GLY A 340 1.29 -26.51 -11.17
N ARG A 341 1.15 -27.34 -10.17
CA ARG A 341 0.59 -28.70 -10.31
C ARG A 341 -0.92 -28.65 -10.43
N ARG A 342 -1.45 -29.25 -11.49
CA ARG A 342 -2.89 -29.29 -11.85
C ARG A 342 -3.84 -29.91 -10.82
N ASN A 343 -3.44 -30.27 -9.62
CA ASN A 343 -4.19 -31.09 -8.71
C ASN A 343 -4.53 -30.47 -7.35
N GLY A 344 -4.89 -29.20 -7.30
CA GLY A 344 -5.81 -28.95 -6.24
C GLY A 344 -5.51 -27.93 -5.18
N GLY A 345 -4.79 -26.84 -5.47
CA GLY A 345 -4.73 -25.71 -4.56
C GLY A 345 -5.90 -24.73 -4.71
N ILE A 346 -6.62 -24.79 -5.85
CA ILE A 346 -7.66 -23.80 -6.14
C ILE A 346 -9.04 -24.30 -5.70
N ASP A 347 -9.64 -23.57 -4.78
CA ASP A 347 -11.06 -23.71 -4.48
C ASP A 347 -11.89 -22.90 -5.49
N HIS A 348 -12.51 -23.59 -6.42
CA HIS A 348 -13.36 -23.00 -7.46
C HIS A 348 -14.75 -22.58 -6.97
N ASN A 349 -15.06 -22.69 -5.67
CA ASN A 349 -16.34 -22.24 -5.14
C ASN A 349 -16.49 -20.71 -5.28
N ALA A 350 -17.42 -20.27 -6.12
CA ALA A 350 -17.70 -18.87 -6.36
C ALA A 350 -18.40 -18.19 -5.17
N ASP A 351 -18.99 -18.93 -4.24
CA ASP A 351 -19.70 -18.37 -3.08
C ASP A 351 -18.78 -17.54 -2.18
N ARG A 352 -17.48 -17.84 -2.16
CA ARG A 352 -16.47 -17.05 -1.45
C ARG A 352 -16.31 -15.62 -1.94
N PHE A 353 -16.79 -15.33 -3.15
CA PHE A 353 -16.77 -14.01 -3.77
C PHE A 353 -18.13 -13.33 -3.77
N THR A 354 -19.14 -13.87 -3.10
CA THR A 354 -20.38 -13.14 -2.87
C THR A 354 -20.09 -11.87 -2.07
N HIS A 355 -20.91 -10.84 -2.25
CA HIS A 355 -20.76 -9.59 -1.49
C HIS A 355 -20.74 -9.88 0.03
N GLU A 356 -21.61 -10.77 0.51
CA GLU A 356 -21.67 -11.15 1.93
C GLU A 356 -20.35 -11.78 2.40
N ALA A 357 -19.81 -12.77 1.71
CA ALA A 357 -18.56 -13.43 2.08
C ALA A 357 -17.36 -12.47 2.02
N ALA A 358 -17.29 -11.61 1.00
CA ALA A 358 -16.24 -10.61 0.87
C ALA A 358 -16.31 -9.57 2.01
N ARG A 359 -17.50 -9.09 2.35
CA ARG A 359 -17.76 -8.19 3.47
C ARG A 359 -17.37 -8.85 4.80
N GLU A 360 -17.80 -10.08 5.05
CA GLU A 360 -17.45 -10.81 6.28
C GLU A 360 -15.93 -10.89 6.47
N LEU A 361 -15.19 -11.24 5.42
CA LEU A 361 -13.72 -11.25 5.47
C LEU A 361 -13.15 -9.86 5.77
N ALA A 362 -13.58 -8.83 5.04
CA ALA A 362 -13.05 -7.47 5.20
C ALA A 362 -13.34 -6.92 6.61
N CYS A 363 -14.54 -7.13 7.12
CA CYS A 363 -14.98 -6.68 8.46
C CYS A 363 -14.33 -7.43 9.63
N THR A 364 -13.52 -8.46 9.39
CA THR A 364 -12.64 -9.02 10.43
C THR A 364 -11.50 -8.08 10.80
N MET A 365 -11.16 -7.13 9.93
CA MET A 365 -10.21 -6.07 10.22
C MET A 365 -10.82 -5.01 11.13
N LYS A 366 -10.05 -4.55 12.13
CA LYS A 366 -10.48 -3.43 12.97
C LYS A 366 -10.36 -2.12 12.18
N PRO A 367 -11.40 -1.26 12.16
CA PRO A 367 -11.35 -0.01 11.38
C PRO A 367 -10.18 0.92 11.73
N VAL A 368 -9.70 0.91 12.98
CA VAL A 368 -8.53 1.69 13.40
C VAL A 368 -7.24 1.33 12.62
N ALA A 369 -7.15 0.14 12.08
CA ALA A 369 -5.99 -0.30 11.29
C ALA A 369 -6.02 0.20 9.82
N LEU A 370 -7.11 0.82 9.37
CA LEU A 370 -7.23 1.30 7.98
C LEU A 370 -6.16 2.32 7.63
N GLY A 371 -5.87 3.25 8.55
CA GLY A 371 -4.81 4.24 8.34
C GLY A 371 -3.41 3.65 8.15
N ASP A 372 -3.13 2.47 8.72
CA ASP A 372 -1.88 1.75 8.48
C ASP A 372 -1.88 1.06 7.12
N LEU A 373 -3.00 0.45 6.71
CA LEU A 373 -3.14 -0.13 5.37
C LEU A 373 -2.95 0.92 4.26
N ALA A 374 -3.47 2.14 4.49
CA ALA A 374 -3.36 3.26 3.56
C ALA A 374 -1.91 3.72 3.29
N ARG A 375 -0.93 3.27 4.08
CA ARG A 375 0.50 3.44 3.78
C ARG A 375 0.98 2.62 2.56
N GLY A 376 0.09 1.90 1.87
CA GLY A 376 0.39 0.99 0.76
C GLY A 376 0.67 -0.44 1.24
N THR A 377 0.09 -0.85 2.37
CA THR A 377 0.35 -2.16 2.96
C THR A 377 -0.82 -3.14 2.83
N HIS A 378 -1.85 -2.82 2.05
CA HIS A 378 -3.06 -3.63 1.89
C HIS A 378 -2.77 -5.11 1.64
N PHE A 379 -1.81 -5.42 0.76
CA PHE A 379 -1.41 -6.79 0.43
C PHE A 379 -0.01 -7.17 0.93
N PHE A 380 0.65 -6.25 1.63
CA PHE A 380 1.97 -6.45 2.21
C PHE A 380 1.91 -6.77 3.71
N ASP A 381 0.95 -6.23 4.46
CA ASP A 381 0.80 -6.46 5.89
C ASP A 381 0.40 -7.91 6.17
N VAL A 382 1.29 -8.65 6.84
CA VAL A 382 1.06 -10.05 7.21
C VAL A 382 0.00 -10.24 8.29
N THR A 383 -0.40 -9.18 8.99
CA THR A 383 -1.46 -9.24 10.01
C THR A 383 -2.86 -9.11 9.40
N ALA A 384 -2.95 -8.62 8.16
CA ALA A 384 -4.22 -8.50 7.46
C ALA A 384 -4.82 -9.88 7.15
N PRO A 385 -6.09 -10.15 7.48
CA PRO A 385 -6.72 -11.46 7.37
C PRO A 385 -6.62 -12.11 5.98
N TRP A 386 -6.68 -11.30 4.94
CA TRP A 386 -6.57 -11.77 3.54
C TRP A 386 -5.15 -12.12 3.10
N ASN A 387 -4.13 -11.74 3.86
CA ASN A 387 -2.73 -12.09 3.60
C ASN A 387 -2.28 -13.33 4.40
N GLN A 388 -3.13 -13.85 5.30
CA GLN A 388 -2.81 -14.99 6.16
C GLN A 388 -3.29 -16.31 5.54
N THR A 389 -2.62 -17.40 5.95
CA THR A 389 -3.10 -18.77 5.77
C THR A 389 -3.43 -19.38 7.12
N ASP A 390 -4.26 -20.43 7.18
CA ASP A 390 -4.69 -21.06 8.43
C ASP A 390 -3.53 -21.59 9.31
N GLY A 391 -2.31 -21.71 8.75
CA GLY A 391 -1.11 -22.10 9.47
C GLY A 391 -0.25 -20.93 10.00
N MET A 392 -0.54 -19.67 9.62
CA MET A 392 0.25 -18.49 10.03
C MET A 392 -0.19 -17.88 11.36
N THR A 393 -1.40 -18.16 11.84
CA THR A 393 -1.97 -17.59 13.07
C THR A 393 -1.19 -17.91 14.36
N ASN A 394 -0.15 -18.75 14.30
CA ASN A 394 0.64 -19.18 15.47
C ASN A 394 2.09 -18.63 15.52
N ARG A 395 2.48 -17.67 14.67
CA ARG A 395 3.86 -17.15 14.62
C ARG A 395 4.00 -15.63 14.78
N ALA A 396 2.98 -14.94 15.29
CA ALA A 396 3.04 -13.52 15.64
C ALA A 396 3.44 -13.32 17.11
#